data_45ac82930f7bbde1555dab8a77dcfe82
#
_entry.id   45ac82930f7bbde1555dab8a77dcfe82
#
_cell.length_a   1.000
_cell.length_b   1.000
_cell.length_c   1.000
_cell.angle_alpha   90.00
_cell.angle_beta   90.00
_cell.angle_gamma   90.00
#
_symmetry.space_group_name_H-M   'P 1'
#
loop_
_entity.id
_entity.type
_entity.pdbx_description
1 polymer ?
#
loop_
_entity_poly.entity_id
_entity_poly.type
_entity_poly.pdbx_seq_one_letter_code
_entity_poly.pdbx_strand_id
1 'polypeptide(L)'
;MVATSPTSSTRRSEGRVTVAVVQASSVAFDLERSLQKAEGLAANAASRGARLVLFPEAFLSAYPRGLSFGAVVGSRSDAGREEYRRYWESSVDVPGPAVDRLGIIARDNGIYLVIGIVERDRGTLYCSVLFFAPDGAFLGKHRKIMPTASERLVWGFGDGSTMPVFETPLGTIGALICWENYLPLMRAAMYAKGIQIYCAPTADSRDSWLATVRHIAVEGRCFVLSCNQFSRRGDFPPEYASSFGNAPETVVTPGGSCIVDPFGHVLAGPAIDGEAILVAELDLAQIVRGKFDLDVVGHYARPDIFQLRVDERPKPVVSTLSVDGDGEL
;
A
#
# COMPACT_ATOMS: atom_id res chain seq x y z
N MET A 1 47.77 3.02 39.30
CA MET A 1 47.25 2.27 38.12
C MET A 1 45.77 2.56 38.01
N VAL A 2 45.43 3.44 37.08
CA VAL A 2 44.04 3.81 36.79
C VAL A 2 43.61 2.92 35.64
N ALA A 3 42.61 2.07 35.89
CA ALA A 3 42.01 1.20 34.88
C ALA A 3 41.11 2.01 33.97
N THR A 4 41.51 2.13 32.70
CA THR A 4 40.69 2.70 31.65
C THR A 4 39.68 1.66 31.19
N SER A 5 38.39 1.90 31.48
CA SER A 5 37.26 1.13 30.90
C SER A 5 37.12 1.46 29.42
N PRO A 6 36.92 0.47 28.53
CA PRO A 6 36.63 0.74 27.13
C PRO A 6 35.19 1.26 27.01
N THR A 7 35.05 2.49 26.55
CA THR A 7 33.78 3.05 26.13
C THR A 7 33.35 2.38 24.84
N SER A 8 32.49 1.36 24.95
CA SER A 8 31.76 0.80 23.81
C SER A 8 30.76 1.83 23.27
N SER A 9 31.13 2.52 22.21
CA SER A 9 30.23 3.40 21.45
C SER A 9 29.37 2.60 20.50
N THR A 10 28.38 1.89 21.02
CA THR A 10 27.23 1.42 20.25
C THR A 10 25.96 2.07 20.78
N ARG A 11 25.86 3.39 20.71
CA ARG A 11 24.54 4.01 20.64
C ARG A 11 24.00 3.70 19.24
N ARG A 12 23.25 2.60 19.11
CA ARG A 12 22.31 2.42 17.99
C ARG A 12 21.45 3.67 17.97
N SER A 13 21.22 4.21 16.77
CA SER A 13 20.40 5.39 16.51
C SER A 13 18.96 5.18 16.98
N GLU A 14 18.69 5.40 18.26
CA GLU A 14 17.33 5.40 18.80
C GLU A 14 16.52 6.44 18.02
N GLY A 15 15.48 5.98 17.29
CA GLY A 15 14.55 6.84 16.57
C GLY A 15 14.80 7.06 15.07
N ARG A 16 15.82 6.44 14.45
CA ARG A 16 16.06 6.51 13.00
C ARG A 16 15.74 5.19 12.30
N VAL A 17 15.02 5.27 11.19
CA VAL A 17 14.53 4.12 10.42
C VAL A 17 14.84 4.32 8.94
N THR A 18 15.59 3.39 8.33
CA THR A 18 15.76 3.38 6.88
C THR A 18 14.60 2.65 6.24
N VAL A 19 13.97 3.29 5.25
CA VAL A 19 12.83 2.76 4.50
C VAL A 19 13.11 2.78 3.01
N ALA A 20 12.44 1.92 2.25
CA ALA A 20 12.50 1.91 0.80
C ALA A 20 11.11 1.91 0.16
N VAL A 21 11.00 2.58 -0.97
CA VAL A 21 9.85 2.58 -1.87
C VAL A 21 10.29 2.02 -3.22
N VAL A 22 9.62 0.97 -3.68
CA VAL A 22 9.99 0.23 -4.90
C VAL A 22 9.09 0.66 -6.05
N GLN A 23 9.58 1.54 -6.92
CA GLN A 23 8.91 1.88 -8.17
C GLN A 23 9.29 0.87 -9.25
N ALA A 24 8.38 -0.03 -9.58
CA ALA A 24 8.60 -1.05 -10.59
C ALA A 24 7.28 -1.51 -11.22
N SER A 25 7.35 -2.03 -12.46
CA SER A 25 6.22 -2.73 -13.07
C SER A 25 6.04 -4.12 -12.47
N SER A 26 4.81 -4.61 -12.47
CA SER A 26 4.52 -6.04 -12.33
C SER A 26 4.96 -6.81 -13.56
N VAL A 27 4.99 -8.15 -13.49
CA VAL A 27 4.85 -9.01 -14.67
C VAL A 27 3.35 -9.25 -14.83
N ALA A 28 2.71 -8.52 -15.73
CA ALA A 28 1.25 -8.47 -15.78
C ALA A 28 0.63 -9.86 -16.01
N PHE A 29 -0.34 -10.21 -15.16
CA PHE A 29 -1.10 -11.47 -15.19
C PHE A 29 -0.25 -12.75 -15.04
N ASP A 30 0.96 -12.60 -14.49
CA ASP A 30 1.84 -13.71 -14.13
C ASP A 30 2.26 -13.58 -12.66
N LEU A 31 1.53 -14.29 -11.79
CA LEU A 31 1.73 -14.24 -10.35
C LEU A 31 3.12 -14.72 -9.95
N GLU A 32 3.57 -15.84 -10.53
CA GLU A 32 4.85 -16.46 -10.15
C GLU A 32 6.03 -15.55 -10.52
N ARG A 33 6.04 -15.00 -11.73
CA ARG A 33 7.10 -14.08 -12.14
C ARG A 33 7.05 -12.75 -11.40
N SER A 34 5.85 -12.29 -11.02
CA SER A 34 5.71 -11.09 -10.18
C SER A 34 6.24 -11.33 -8.77
N LEU A 35 6.03 -12.51 -8.18
CA LEU A 35 6.62 -12.91 -6.89
C LEU A 35 8.15 -12.98 -6.96
N GLN A 36 8.71 -13.60 -8.00
CA GLN A 36 10.17 -13.65 -8.21
C GLN A 36 10.76 -12.24 -8.35
N LYS A 37 10.08 -11.35 -9.08
CA LYS A 37 10.50 -9.95 -9.21
C LYS A 37 10.44 -9.22 -7.86
N ALA A 38 9.37 -9.43 -7.09
CA ALA A 38 9.24 -8.86 -5.74
C ALA A 38 10.37 -9.30 -4.82
N GLU A 39 10.73 -10.60 -4.85
CA GLU A 39 11.83 -11.17 -4.08
C GLU A 39 13.16 -10.47 -4.38
N GLY A 40 13.54 -10.35 -5.66
CA GLY A 40 14.77 -9.68 -6.07
C GLY A 40 14.80 -8.19 -5.70
N LEU A 41 13.67 -7.49 -5.85
CA LEU A 41 13.55 -6.07 -5.49
C LEU A 41 13.59 -5.86 -3.98
N ALA A 42 12.95 -6.72 -3.19
CA ALA A 42 12.98 -6.69 -1.73
C ALA A 42 14.41 -6.91 -1.21
N ALA A 43 15.12 -7.92 -1.74
CA ALA A 43 16.51 -8.19 -1.40
C ALA A 43 17.43 -6.99 -1.74
N ASN A 44 17.23 -6.35 -2.90
CA ASN A 44 17.97 -5.15 -3.27
C ASN A 44 17.69 -3.98 -2.30
N ALA A 45 16.42 -3.75 -1.93
CA ALA A 45 16.09 -2.73 -0.95
C ALA A 45 16.71 -3.00 0.43
N ALA A 46 16.63 -4.26 0.90
CA ALA A 46 17.24 -4.69 2.16
C ALA A 46 18.76 -4.52 2.16
N SER A 47 19.45 -4.84 1.05
CA SER A 47 20.91 -4.66 0.92
C SER A 47 21.35 -3.19 1.02
N ARG A 48 20.43 -2.24 0.77
CA ARG A 48 20.63 -0.79 0.98
C ARG A 48 20.28 -0.34 2.40
N GLY A 49 20.03 -1.27 3.33
CA GLY A 49 19.74 -1.01 4.72
C GLY A 49 18.25 -0.75 5.04
N ALA A 50 17.34 -0.92 4.08
CA ALA A 50 15.92 -0.72 4.33
C ALA A 50 15.39 -1.77 5.32
N ARG A 51 14.63 -1.30 6.31
CA ARG A 51 13.93 -2.12 7.31
C ARG A 51 12.43 -2.20 7.05
N LEU A 52 11.88 -1.28 6.27
CA LEU A 52 10.52 -1.28 5.73
C LEU A 52 10.62 -1.07 4.23
N VAL A 53 9.95 -1.93 3.48
CA VAL A 53 9.90 -1.87 2.01
C VAL A 53 8.45 -1.82 1.56
N LEU A 54 8.12 -0.78 0.78
CA LEU A 54 6.79 -0.58 0.22
C LEU A 54 6.79 -0.84 -1.29
N PHE A 55 5.86 -1.67 -1.74
CA PHE A 55 5.55 -1.93 -3.15
C PHE A 55 4.29 -1.21 -3.62
N PRO A 56 4.10 -1.01 -4.94
CA PRO A 56 2.95 -0.30 -5.50
C PRO A 56 1.59 -0.97 -5.25
N GLU A 57 0.53 -0.20 -5.48
CA GLU A 57 -0.85 -0.70 -5.61
C GLU A 57 -0.93 -1.81 -6.66
N ALA A 58 -1.62 -2.93 -6.33
CA ALA A 58 -1.84 -4.07 -7.22
C ALA A 58 -0.55 -4.60 -7.89
N PHE A 59 0.59 -4.61 -7.17
CA PHE A 59 1.86 -5.09 -7.72
C PHE A 59 1.79 -6.57 -8.11
N LEU A 60 1.19 -7.41 -7.27
CA LEU A 60 0.90 -8.78 -7.71
C LEU A 60 -0.39 -8.80 -8.50
N SER A 61 -0.36 -9.41 -9.67
CA SER A 61 -1.39 -9.52 -10.72
C SER A 61 -1.51 -8.30 -11.64
N ALA A 62 -0.86 -7.20 -11.34
CA ALA A 62 -0.82 -5.91 -12.03
C ALA A 62 -2.06 -5.01 -11.84
N TYR A 63 -1.82 -3.71 -11.81
CA TYR A 63 -2.87 -2.70 -12.00
C TYR A 63 -3.26 -2.70 -13.48
N PRO A 64 -4.55 -2.95 -13.85
CA PRO A 64 -4.96 -3.19 -15.23
C PRO A 64 -5.09 -1.88 -16.02
N ARG A 65 -4.02 -1.10 -16.11
CA ARG A 65 -3.97 0.24 -16.68
C ARG A 65 -4.39 0.25 -18.14
N GLY A 66 -5.49 0.96 -18.44
CA GLY A 66 -6.00 1.10 -19.80
C GLY A 66 -6.78 -0.11 -20.32
N LEU A 67 -6.99 -1.14 -19.49
CA LEU A 67 -7.79 -2.32 -19.84
C LEU A 67 -9.25 -2.13 -19.43
N SER A 68 -10.18 -2.68 -20.19
CA SER A 68 -11.63 -2.59 -19.93
C SER A 68 -12.28 -3.94 -19.66
N PHE A 69 -11.60 -5.06 -19.95
CA PHE A 69 -12.18 -6.42 -19.92
C PHE A 69 -13.49 -6.51 -20.73
N GLY A 70 -13.56 -5.79 -21.85
CA GLY A 70 -14.74 -5.72 -22.69
C GLY A 70 -15.98 -5.15 -22.01
N ALA A 71 -15.84 -4.47 -20.87
CA ALA A 71 -16.95 -3.89 -20.13
C ALA A 71 -17.39 -2.56 -20.77
N VAL A 72 -18.64 -2.53 -21.26
CA VAL A 72 -19.33 -1.34 -21.76
C VAL A 72 -20.68 -1.28 -21.05
N VAL A 73 -21.17 -0.09 -20.75
CA VAL A 73 -22.47 0.06 -20.05
C VAL A 73 -23.56 -0.68 -20.83
N GLY A 74 -24.24 -1.61 -20.17
CA GLY A 74 -25.29 -2.45 -20.75
C GLY A 74 -24.82 -3.63 -21.60
N SER A 75 -23.48 -3.84 -21.76
CA SER A 75 -22.95 -4.93 -22.61
C SER A 75 -21.70 -5.55 -22.03
N ARG A 76 -21.42 -6.78 -22.41
CA ARG A 76 -20.23 -7.58 -22.07
C ARG A 76 -19.87 -8.45 -23.28
N SER A 77 -18.57 -8.71 -23.49
CA SER A 77 -18.10 -9.61 -24.55
C SER A 77 -17.52 -10.90 -23.95
N ASP A 78 -17.55 -11.99 -24.71
CA ASP A 78 -16.96 -13.26 -24.30
C ASP A 78 -15.42 -13.16 -24.22
N ALA A 79 -14.80 -12.40 -25.13
CA ALA A 79 -13.38 -12.10 -25.06
C ALA A 79 -13.01 -11.36 -23.77
N GLY A 80 -13.80 -10.35 -23.38
CA GLY A 80 -13.56 -9.63 -22.11
C GLY A 80 -13.76 -10.50 -20.88
N ARG A 81 -14.70 -11.47 -20.91
CA ARG A 81 -14.84 -12.47 -19.83
C ARG A 81 -13.61 -13.36 -19.72
N GLU A 82 -13.02 -13.73 -20.86
CA GLU A 82 -11.79 -14.53 -20.89
C GLU A 82 -10.58 -13.72 -20.40
N GLU A 83 -10.46 -12.45 -20.75
CA GLU A 83 -9.45 -11.55 -20.20
C GLU A 83 -9.58 -11.43 -18.67
N TYR A 84 -10.80 -11.24 -18.17
CA TYR A 84 -11.09 -11.20 -16.73
C TYR A 84 -10.77 -12.53 -16.04
N ARG A 85 -11.06 -13.69 -16.67
CA ARG A 85 -10.72 -15.02 -16.13
C ARG A 85 -9.21 -15.16 -15.89
N ARG A 86 -8.39 -14.75 -16.86
CA ARG A 86 -6.92 -14.78 -16.72
C ARG A 86 -6.42 -13.84 -15.61
N TYR A 87 -7.02 -12.67 -15.52
CA TYR A 87 -6.73 -11.72 -14.45
C TYR A 87 -7.07 -12.31 -13.07
N TRP A 88 -8.24 -12.95 -12.97
CA TRP A 88 -8.69 -13.64 -11.76
C TRP A 88 -7.76 -14.82 -11.40
N GLU A 89 -7.29 -15.60 -12.36
CA GLU A 89 -6.35 -16.72 -12.13
C GLU A 89 -4.99 -16.24 -11.63
N SER A 90 -4.52 -15.08 -12.07
CA SER A 90 -3.26 -14.48 -11.61
C SER A 90 -3.37 -13.77 -10.26
N SER A 91 -4.58 -13.70 -9.67
CA SER A 91 -4.83 -12.98 -8.43
C SER A 91 -4.54 -13.86 -7.20
N VAL A 92 -4.42 -13.22 -6.03
CA VAL A 92 -3.89 -13.80 -4.80
C VAL A 92 -5.01 -14.21 -3.86
N ASP A 93 -5.04 -15.48 -3.45
CA ASP A 93 -5.86 -15.93 -2.33
C ASP A 93 -5.24 -15.48 -0.99
N VAL A 94 -6.05 -14.96 -0.07
CA VAL A 94 -5.59 -14.50 1.26
C VAL A 94 -6.50 -15.10 2.36
N PRO A 95 -5.98 -16.11 3.10
CA PRO A 95 -4.64 -16.73 3.06
C PRO A 95 -4.42 -17.62 1.83
N GLY A 96 -3.15 -17.89 1.50
CA GLY A 96 -2.78 -18.75 0.40
C GLY A 96 -1.28 -18.80 0.11
N PRO A 97 -0.82 -19.66 -0.81
CA PRO A 97 0.60 -19.90 -1.05
C PRO A 97 1.42 -18.67 -1.40
N ALA A 98 0.81 -17.70 -2.11
CA ALA A 98 1.50 -16.45 -2.44
C ALA A 98 1.74 -15.60 -1.17
N VAL A 99 0.81 -15.62 -0.21
CA VAL A 99 0.96 -14.94 1.09
C VAL A 99 2.10 -15.58 1.89
N ASP A 100 2.15 -16.92 1.92
CA ASP A 100 3.23 -17.65 2.58
C ASP A 100 4.60 -17.30 1.98
N ARG A 101 4.69 -17.21 0.65
CA ARG A 101 5.92 -16.81 -0.04
C ARG A 101 6.32 -15.37 0.25
N LEU A 102 5.39 -14.43 0.33
CA LEU A 102 5.66 -13.05 0.76
C LEU A 102 6.18 -13.00 2.20
N GLY A 103 5.66 -13.83 3.09
CA GLY A 103 6.19 -14.00 4.44
C GLY A 103 7.64 -14.48 4.44
N ILE A 104 7.96 -15.46 3.59
CA ILE A 104 9.34 -15.94 3.40
C ILE A 104 10.25 -14.81 2.90
N ILE A 105 9.81 -14.03 1.91
CA ILE A 105 10.56 -12.87 1.39
C ILE A 105 10.84 -11.85 2.51
N ALA A 106 9.84 -11.53 3.33
CA ALA A 106 10.00 -10.60 4.45
C ALA A 106 11.02 -11.13 5.47
N ARG A 107 10.92 -12.41 5.83
CA ARG A 107 11.82 -13.07 6.79
C ARG A 107 13.26 -13.15 6.29
N ASP A 108 13.46 -13.62 5.07
CA ASP A 108 14.80 -13.89 4.53
C ASP A 108 15.59 -12.59 4.32
N ASN A 109 14.88 -11.46 4.20
CA ASN A 109 15.46 -10.11 4.12
C ASN A 109 15.41 -9.33 5.44
N GLY A 110 14.77 -9.84 6.49
CA GLY A 110 14.65 -9.19 7.80
C GLY A 110 13.92 -7.84 7.76
N ILE A 111 12.92 -7.70 6.88
CA ILE A 111 12.21 -6.43 6.61
C ILE A 111 10.72 -6.51 6.99
N TYR A 112 10.15 -5.36 7.36
CA TYR A 112 8.71 -5.17 7.21
C TYR A 112 8.41 -5.03 5.72
N LEU A 113 7.51 -5.84 5.20
CA LEU A 113 7.09 -5.79 3.81
C LEU A 113 5.65 -5.31 3.72
N VAL A 114 5.41 -4.26 2.93
CA VAL A 114 4.08 -3.75 2.58
C VAL A 114 3.92 -3.82 1.08
N ILE A 115 2.94 -4.58 0.59
CA ILE A 115 2.82 -4.85 -0.84
C ILE A 115 1.37 -4.83 -1.32
N GLY A 116 1.12 -4.10 -2.41
CA GLY A 116 -0.17 -4.09 -3.09
C GLY A 116 -0.39 -5.36 -3.92
N ILE A 117 -1.58 -5.90 -3.82
CA ILE A 117 -2.00 -7.11 -4.55
C ILE A 117 -3.40 -6.93 -5.12
N VAL A 118 -3.75 -7.75 -6.10
CA VAL A 118 -5.15 -8.05 -6.42
C VAL A 118 -5.53 -9.31 -5.65
N GLU A 119 -6.36 -9.14 -4.64
CA GLU A 119 -6.85 -10.24 -3.81
C GLU A 119 -8.03 -10.91 -4.48
N ARG A 120 -8.07 -12.23 -4.46
CA ARG A 120 -9.18 -13.05 -4.92
C ARG A 120 -9.93 -13.60 -3.71
N ASP A 121 -11.24 -13.35 -3.66
CA ASP A 121 -12.13 -13.97 -2.69
C ASP A 121 -13.33 -14.53 -3.44
N ARG A 122 -13.35 -15.85 -3.64
CA ARG A 122 -14.32 -16.54 -4.49
C ARG A 122 -14.35 -15.97 -5.91
N GLY A 123 -15.50 -15.43 -6.37
CA GLY A 123 -15.65 -14.83 -7.68
C GLY A 123 -15.33 -13.33 -7.74
N THR A 124 -14.96 -12.71 -6.64
CA THR A 124 -14.72 -11.26 -6.56
C THR A 124 -13.23 -10.97 -6.40
N LEU A 125 -12.75 -9.94 -7.11
CA LEU A 125 -11.41 -9.38 -6.94
C LEU A 125 -11.47 -8.12 -6.08
N TYR A 126 -10.44 -7.91 -5.27
CA TYR A 126 -10.27 -6.72 -4.44
C TYR A 126 -8.86 -6.14 -4.62
N CYS A 127 -8.75 -4.84 -4.69
CA CYS A 127 -7.47 -4.18 -4.53
C CYS A 127 -7.11 -4.18 -3.04
N SER A 128 -5.99 -4.78 -2.68
CA SER A 128 -5.58 -4.95 -1.28
C SER A 128 -4.11 -4.64 -1.09
N VAL A 129 -3.74 -4.28 0.14
CA VAL A 129 -2.35 -4.20 0.59
C VAL A 129 -2.13 -5.15 1.75
N LEU A 130 -1.04 -5.91 1.70
CA LEU A 130 -0.65 -6.88 2.72
C LEU A 130 0.54 -6.36 3.53
N PHE A 131 0.60 -6.76 4.81
CA PHE A 131 1.65 -6.38 5.74
C PHE A 131 2.30 -7.61 6.34
N PHE A 132 3.63 -7.63 6.36
CA PHE A 132 4.42 -8.72 6.93
C PHE A 132 5.49 -8.18 7.88
N ALA A 133 5.74 -8.93 8.95
CA ALA A 133 6.83 -8.65 9.90
C ALA A 133 8.15 -9.26 9.44
N PRO A 134 9.30 -8.84 10.03
CA PRO A 134 10.62 -9.34 9.66
C PRO A 134 10.87 -10.82 9.99
N ASP A 135 10.03 -11.44 10.78
CA ASP A 135 10.04 -12.89 11.06
C ASP A 135 9.20 -13.69 10.06
N GLY A 136 8.55 -13.00 9.10
CA GLY A 136 7.67 -13.58 8.09
C GLY A 136 6.20 -13.66 8.50
N ALA A 137 5.85 -13.22 9.71
CA ALA A 137 4.45 -13.25 10.14
C ALA A 137 3.59 -12.32 9.28
N PHE A 138 2.46 -12.85 8.79
CA PHE A 138 1.42 -12.05 8.15
C PHE A 138 0.69 -11.22 9.23
N LEU A 139 0.86 -9.90 9.21
CA LEU A 139 0.25 -9.00 10.19
C LEU A 139 -1.21 -8.70 9.88
N GLY A 140 -1.57 -8.65 8.59
CA GLY A 140 -2.92 -8.36 8.16
C GLY A 140 -2.96 -7.68 6.80
N LYS A 141 -4.16 -7.22 6.43
CA LYS A 141 -4.42 -6.58 5.14
C LYS A 141 -5.33 -5.38 5.28
N HIS A 142 -5.29 -4.50 4.27
CA HIS A 142 -6.32 -3.51 4.00
C HIS A 142 -6.89 -3.76 2.60
N ARG A 143 -8.20 -3.97 2.50
CA ARG A 143 -8.95 -3.96 1.23
C ARG A 143 -9.37 -2.53 0.91
N LYS A 144 -9.11 -2.07 -0.30
CA LYS A 144 -9.55 -0.75 -0.77
C LYS A 144 -11.06 -0.60 -0.59
N ILE A 145 -11.46 0.36 0.25
CA ILE A 145 -12.88 0.56 0.61
C ILE A 145 -13.65 1.10 -0.59
N MET A 146 -13.01 2.00 -1.36
CA MET A 146 -13.64 2.64 -2.51
C MET A 146 -12.74 2.54 -3.74
N PRO A 147 -12.92 1.53 -4.60
CA PRO A 147 -12.27 1.50 -5.90
C PRO A 147 -12.63 2.73 -6.73
N THR A 148 -11.66 3.26 -7.48
CA THR A 148 -11.75 4.55 -8.17
C THR A 148 -12.41 4.39 -9.52
N ALA A 149 -13.47 5.16 -9.79
CA ALA A 149 -14.10 5.28 -11.12
C ALA A 149 -14.37 3.90 -11.77
N SER A 150 -13.76 3.59 -12.92
CA SER A 150 -13.94 2.33 -13.63
C SER A 150 -13.33 1.10 -12.94
N GLU A 151 -12.46 1.26 -11.93
CA GLU A 151 -12.02 0.13 -11.10
C GLU A 151 -13.21 -0.62 -10.49
N ARG A 152 -14.33 0.06 -10.22
CA ARG A 152 -15.58 -0.51 -9.68
C ARG A 152 -16.23 -1.55 -10.59
N LEU A 153 -15.85 -1.61 -11.86
CA LEU A 153 -16.29 -2.64 -12.79
C LEU A 153 -15.54 -3.96 -12.60
N VAL A 154 -14.37 -3.90 -11.93
CA VAL A 154 -13.42 -5.01 -11.82
C VAL A 154 -13.24 -5.43 -10.38
N TRP A 155 -13.18 -4.47 -9.44
CA TRP A 155 -12.89 -4.71 -8.03
C TRP A 155 -14.09 -4.42 -7.13
N GLY A 156 -14.28 -5.29 -6.14
CA GLY A 156 -15.25 -5.11 -5.06
C GLY A 156 -14.80 -4.07 -4.03
N PHE A 157 -15.74 -3.66 -3.18
CA PHE A 157 -15.55 -2.71 -2.09
C PHE A 157 -15.06 -3.44 -0.84
N GLY A 158 -14.02 -2.93 -0.19
CA GLY A 158 -13.68 -3.29 1.18
C GLY A 158 -14.69 -2.73 2.18
N ASP A 159 -14.55 -3.14 3.43
CA ASP A 159 -15.30 -2.57 4.57
C ASP A 159 -14.33 -2.02 5.63
N GLY A 160 -14.88 -1.45 6.71
CA GLY A 160 -14.06 -0.85 7.76
C GLY A 160 -13.26 -1.85 8.59
N SER A 161 -13.51 -3.15 8.49
CA SER A 161 -12.82 -4.18 9.28
C SER A 161 -11.36 -4.36 8.90
N THR A 162 -10.96 -3.88 7.74
CA THR A 162 -9.60 -4.00 7.22
C THR A 162 -8.90 -2.63 7.08
N MET A 163 -9.01 -1.79 8.10
CA MET A 163 -8.26 -0.52 8.22
C MET A 163 -7.25 -0.59 9.38
N PRO A 164 -6.29 -1.52 9.36
CA PRO A 164 -5.37 -1.70 10.48
C PRO A 164 -4.27 -0.64 10.50
N VAL A 165 -3.73 -0.42 11.71
CA VAL A 165 -2.38 0.07 11.92
C VAL A 165 -1.64 -0.96 12.77
N PHE A 166 -0.33 -1.06 12.58
CA PHE A 166 0.51 -2.03 13.28
C PHE A 166 1.57 -1.29 14.08
N GLU A 167 1.55 -1.47 15.39
CA GLU A 167 2.63 -1.00 16.26
C GLU A 167 3.87 -1.87 16.03
N THR A 168 4.97 -1.24 15.69
CA THR A 168 6.23 -1.92 15.38
C THR A 168 7.40 -1.20 16.04
N PRO A 169 8.57 -1.85 16.19
CA PRO A 169 9.79 -1.17 16.61
C PRO A 169 10.25 -0.03 15.68
N LEU A 170 9.66 0.08 14.47
CA LEU A 170 9.93 1.16 13.53
C LEU A 170 8.96 2.34 13.68
N GLY A 171 7.94 2.20 14.52
CA GLY A 171 6.79 3.11 14.64
C GLY A 171 5.50 2.45 14.18
N THR A 172 4.39 3.17 14.28
CA THR A 172 3.07 2.69 13.88
C THR A 172 2.90 2.82 12.37
N ILE A 173 2.74 1.67 11.69
CA ILE A 173 2.65 1.55 10.23
C ILE A 173 1.21 1.27 9.82
N GLY A 174 0.72 1.93 8.78
CA GLY A 174 -0.58 1.65 8.15
C GLY A 174 -0.59 2.10 6.70
N ALA A 175 -1.68 1.80 5.98
CA ALA A 175 -1.79 2.20 4.57
C ALA A 175 -3.23 2.57 4.19
N LEU A 176 -3.34 3.52 3.25
CA LEU A 176 -4.51 3.76 2.41
C LEU A 176 -4.10 3.73 0.95
N ILE A 177 -4.95 3.12 0.10
CA ILE A 177 -4.60 2.83 -1.30
C ILE A 177 -5.10 3.96 -2.20
N CYS A 178 -4.17 4.58 -2.95
CA CYS A 178 -4.46 5.49 -4.07
C CYS A 178 -5.45 6.62 -3.68
N TRP A 179 -6.58 6.74 -4.34
CA TRP A 179 -7.55 7.82 -4.12
C TRP A 179 -8.34 7.73 -2.81
N GLU A 180 -8.22 6.66 -2.03
CA GLU A 180 -8.67 6.66 -0.64
C GLU A 180 -8.01 7.80 0.15
N ASN A 181 -6.80 8.17 -0.25
CA ASN A 181 -6.05 9.28 0.32
C ASN A 181 -6.69 10.66 0.08
N TYR A 182 -7.66 10.77 -0.84
CA TYR A 182 -8.48 11.97 -1.02
C TYR A 182 -9.70 12.02 -0.07
N LEU A 183 -10.00 10.94 0.66
CA LEU A 183 -11.12 10.88 1.59
C LEU A 183 -10.72 11.43 2.96
N PRO A 184 -11.17 12.65 3.37
CA PRO A 184 -10.73 13.27 4.62
C PRO A 184 -11.05 12.44 5.85
N LEU A 185 -12.22 11.77 5.88
CA LEU A 185 -12.64 10.95 7.02
C LEU A 185 -11.77 9.70 7.20
N MET A 186 -11.30 9.10 6.10
CA MET A 186 -10.37 7.96 6.19
C MET A 186 -9.01 8.40 6.75
N ARG A 187 -8.46 9.53 6.27
CA ARG A 187 -7.22 10.06 6.82
C ARG A 187 -7.36 10.38 8.31
N ALA A 188 -8.46 11.05 8.70
CA ALA A 188 -8.74 11.36 10.10
C ALA A 188 -8.81 10.11 10.98
N ALA A 189 -9.41 8.99 10.47
CA ALA A 189 -9.42 7.71 11.16
C ALA A 189 -8.01 7.14 11.35
N MET A 190 -7.15 7.21 10.32
CA MET A 190 -5.76 6.74 10.42
C MET A 190 -4.93 7.59 11.37
N TYR A 191 -5.11 8.91 11.38
CA TYR A 191 -4.42 9.79 12.34
C TYR A 191 -4.86 9.49 13.79
N ALA A 192 -6.16 9.24 14.01
CA ALA A 192 -6.69 8.88 15.33
C ALA A 192 -6.14 7.52 15.83
N LYS A 193 -5.76 6.62 14.92
CA LYS A 193 -5.06 5.36 15.24
C LYS A 193 -3.56 5.54 15.51
N GLY A 194 -3.05 6.77 15.46
CA GLY A 194 -1.65 7.08 15.78
C GLY A 194 -0.64 6.70 14.72
N ILE A 195 -1.05 6.65 13.45
CA ILE A 195 -0.13 6.33 12.35
C ILE A 195 1.08 7.26 12.32
N GLN A 196 2.28 6.70 12.18
CA GLN A 196 3.55 7.41 12.13
C GLN A 196 4.25 7.26 10.78
N ILE A 197 4.14 6.07 10.17
CA ILE A 197 4.64 5.77 8.83
C ILE A 197 3.43 5.39 7.99
N TYR A 198 3.02 6.31 7.15
CA TYR A 198 1.83 6.23 6.31
C TYR A 198 2.22 5.73 4.92
N CYS A 199 1.85 4.51 4.58
CA CYS A 199 2.06 3.92 3.27
C CYS A 199 0.90 4.30 2.33
N ALA A 200 1.24 4.85 1.16
CA ALA A 200 0.30 5.28 0.13
C ALA A 200 0.65 4.64 -1.23
N PRO A 201 0.47 3.31 -1.38
CA PRO A 201 0.60 2.66 -2.68
C PRO A 201 -0.46 3.22 -3.64
N THR A 202 -0.07 3.48 -4.89
CA THR A 202 -0.92 4.21 -5.83
C THR A 202 -0.66 3.82 -7.28
N ALA A 203 -1.60 4.14 -8.16
CA ALA A 203 -1.45 4.20 -9.61
C ALA A 203 -1.62 5.62 -10.17
N ASP A 204 -1.70 6.65 -9.29
CA ASP A 204 -1.81 8.06 -9.69
C ASP A 204 -0.44 8.71 -9.87
N SER A 205 -0.16 9.22 -11.05
CA SER A 205 1.11 9.87 -11.42
C SER A 205 0.97 11.36 -11.75
N ARG A 206 -0.17 11.98 -11.40
CA ARG A 206 -0.43 13.40 -11.68
C ARG A 206 0.29 14.30 -10.68
N ASP A 207 0.58 15.54 -11.07
CA ASP A 207 1.22 16.55 -10.19
C ASP A 207 0.42 16.79 -8.91
N SER A 208 -0.93 16.73 -9.00
CA SER A 208 -1.82 16.84 -7.84
C SER A 208 -1.59 15.75 -6.80
N TRP A 209 -1.05 14.59 -7.19
CA TRP A 209 -0.74 13.51 -6.26
C TRP A 209 0.41 13.87 -5.33
N LEU A 210 1.49 14.43 -5.85
CA LEU A 210 2.60 14.89 -5.01
C LEU A 210 2.15 15.96 -4.02
N ALA A 211 1.30 16.91 -4.45
CA ALA A 211 0.72 17.91 -3.57
C ALA A 211 -0.11 17.27 -2.45
N THR A 212 -0.90 16.24 -2.77
CA THR A 212 -1.70 15.47 -1.81
C THR A 212 -0.84 14.73 -0.80
N VAL A 213 0.20 14.04 -1.24
CA VAL A 213 1.12 13.29 -0.36
C VAL A 213 1.81 14.24 0.63
N ARG A 214 2.26 15.41 0.16
CA ARG A 214 2.84 16.44 1.03
C ARG A 214 1.81 17.00 2.01
N HIS A 215 0.57 17.22 1.58
CA HIS A 215 -0.51 17.68 2.45
C HIS A 215 -0.80 16.66 3.56
N ILE A 216 -0.90 15.36 3.22
CA ILE A 216 -1.13 14.28 4.20
C ILE A 216 -0.04 14.27 5.26
N ALA A 217 1.22 14.40 4.86
CA ALA A 217 2.35 14.44 5.79
C ALA A 217 2.27 15.61 6.77
N VAL A 218 1.90 16.79 6.28
CA VAL A 218 1.73 18.02 7.11
C VAL A 218 0.49 17.93 7.98
N GLU A 219 -0.64 17.47 7.45
CA GLU A 219 -1.91 17.32 8.16
C GLU A 219 -1.79 16.30 9.31
N GLY A 220 -1.25 15.12 9.01
CA GLY A 220 -1.14 14.01 9.96
C GLY A 220 0.11 14.04 10.85
N ARG A 221 1.07 14.94 10.54
CA ARG A 221 2.40 14.95 11.17
C ARG A 221 3.02 13.55 11.20
N CYS A 222 3.04 12.90 10.03
CA CYS A 222 3.57 11.56 9.84
C CYS A 222 4.48 11.53 8.59
N PHE A 223 5.34 10.51 8.49
CA PHE A 223 6.05 10.24 7.26
C PHE A 223 5.10 9.60 6.26
N VAL A 224 5.16 10.02 4.98
CA VAL A 224 4.36 9.43 3.91
C VAL A 224 5.28 8.78 2.88
N LEU A 225 5.08 7.49 2.66
CA LEU A 225 5.74 6.70 1.64
C LEU A 225 4.76 6.49 0.49
N SER A 226 4.93 7.20 -0.61
CA SER A 226 4.10 7.03 -1.81
C SER A 226 4.81 6.15 -2.82
N CYS A 227 4.16 5.06 -3.23
CA CYS A 227 4.72 4.06 -4.13
C CYS A 227 3.85 3.88 -5.36
N ASN A 228 4.39 4.23 -6.53
CA ASN A 228 3.75 4.04 -7.82
C ASN A 228 4.49 3.00 -8.66
N GLN A 229 3.82 2.46 -9.67
CA GLN A 229 4.46 1.65 -10.70
C GLN A 229 5.16 2.56 -11.73
N PHE A 230 6.19 2.01 -12.37
CA PHE A 230 6.60 2.46 -13.69
C PHE A 230 6.23 1.34 -14.66
N SER A 231 5.44 1.63 -15.69
CA SER A 231 5.05 0.59 -16.64
C SER A 231 4.92 1.13 -18.06
N ARG A 232 5.19 0.22 -19.02
CA ARG A 232 4.99 0.44 -20.43
C ARG A 232 3.89 -0.47 -20.96
N ARG A 233 3.37 -0.17 -22.15
CA ARG A 233 2.40 -1.02 -22.83
C ARG A 233 2.93 -2.45 -23.04
N GLY A 234 4.21 -2.60 -23.31
CA GLY A 234 4.88 -3.88 -23.49
C GLY A 234 4.97 -4.76 -22.23
N ASP A 235 4.70 -4.21 -21.04
CA ASP A 235 4.63 -4.99 -19.79
C ASP A 235 3.31 -5.77 -19.67
N PHE A 236 2.34 -5.50 -20.56
CA PHE A 236 1.03 -6.18 -20.61
C PHE A 236 0.96 -7.10 -21.85
N PRO A 237 0.19 -8.20 -21.78
CA PRO A 237 0.00 -9.09 -22.93
C PRO A 237 -0.48 -8.32 -24.16
N PRO A 238 0.09 -8.58 -25.35
CA PRO A 238 -0.20 -7.80 -26.55
C PRO A 238 -1.65 -7.98 -27.06
N GLU A 239 -2.28 -9.11 -26.76
CA GLU A 239 -3.65 -9.44 -27.15
C GLU A 239 -4.72 -8.63 -26.42
N TYR A 240 -4.40 -7.98 -25.28
CA TYR A 240 -5.35 -7.16 -24.56
C TYR A 240 -5.49 -5.78 -25.21
N ALA A 241 -6.74 -5.40 -25.51
CA ALA A 241 -7.01 -4.06 -26.00
C ALA A 241 -6.71 -3.00 -24.92
N SER A 242 -5.92 -2.01 -25.27
CA SER A 242 -5.53 -0.93 -24.38
C SER A 242 -5.92 0.44 -24.90
N SER A 243 -6.43 1.31 -24.06
CA SER A 243 -6.72 2.71 -24.38
C SER A 243 -5.47 3.54 -24.71
N PHE A 244 -4.26 3.02 -24.41
CA PHE A 244 -2.97 3.66 -24.71
C PHE A 244 -2.37 3.23 -26.06
N GLY A 245 -3.11 2.47 -26.88
CA GLY A 245 -2.60 1.91 -28.14
C GLY A 245 -1.75 0.65 -27.93
N ASN A 246 -1.01 0.24 -28.97
CA ASN A 246 -0.31 -1.04 -29.01
C ASN A 246 1.22 -0.94 -29.08
N ALA A 247 1.80 0.26 -29.15
CA ALA A 247 3.25 0.46 -29.20
C ALA A 247 3.88 0.04 -27.87
N PRO A 248 4.78 -0.97 -27.85
CA PRO A 248 5.29 -1.55 -26.60
C PRO A 248 6.04 -0.56 -25.71
N GLU A 249 6.69 0.43 -26.29
CA GLU A 249 7.47 1.45 -25.61
C GLU A 249 6.63 2.56 -24.98
N THR A 250 5.32 2.63 -25.32
CA THR A 250 4.43 3.66 -24.76
C THR A 250 4.39 3.55 -23.23
N VAL A 251 4.84 4.61 -22.56
CA VAL A 251 4.76 4.72 -21.09
C VAL A 251 3.30 4.88 -20.70
N VAL A 252 2.76 3.94 -19.93
CA VAL A 252 1.37 3.95 -19.44
C VAL A 252 1.28 4.40 -17.99
N THR A 253 2.36 4.23 -17.23
CA THR A 253 2.49 4.77 -15.86
C THR A 253 3.94 5.29 -15.70
N PRO A 254 4.16 6.61 -15.58
CA PRO A 254 5.50 7.19 -15.59
C PRO A 254 6.22 7.14 -14.24
N GLY A 255 5.58 6.61 -13.17
CA GLY A 255 6.14 6.63 -11.82
C GLY A 255 5.56 7.75 -10.95
N GLY A 256 6.42 8.41 -10.19
CA GLY A 256 6.07 9.49 -9.26
C GLY A 256 6.19 9.08 -7.78
N SER A 257 6.87 7.96 -7.50
CA SER A 257 7.12 7.51 -6.13
C SER A 257 7.96 8.51 -5.36
N CYS A 258 7.64 8.73 -4.08
CA CYS A 258 8.38 9.64 -3.21
C CYS A 258 8.24 9.27 -1.73
N ILE A 259 9.15 9.82 -0.92
CA ILE A 259 9.13 9.73 0.54
C ILE A 259 9.10 11.16 1.08
N VAL A 260 8.16 11.45 1.98
CA VAL A 260 7.91 12.80 2.51
C VAL A 260 7.95 12.81 4.03
N ASP A 261 8.57 13.84 4.61
CA ASP A 261 8.67 14.03 6.06
C ASP A 261 7.43 14.72 6.67
N PRO A 262 7.25 14.76 8.01
CA PRO A 262 6.11 15.38 8.68
C PRO A 262 5.92 16.89 8.45
N PHE A 263 6.90 17.55 7.82
CA PHE A 263 6.84 18.97 7.44
C PHE A 263 6.55 19.18 5.96
N GLY A 264 6.36 18.09 5.19
CA GLY A 264 6.05 18.13 3.77
C GLY A 264 7.28 18.24 2.87
N HIS A 265 8.50 18.04 3.40
CA HIS A 265 9.70 18.01 2.57
C HIS A 265 9.86 16.63 1.93
N VAL A 266 10.22 16.63 0.66
CA VAL A 266 10.52 15.39 -0.08
C VAL A 266 11.92 14.93 0.29
N LEU A 267 12.02 13.78 0.95
CA LEU A 267 13.29 13.16 1.35
C LEU A 267 13.93 12.36 0.19
N ALA A 268 13.09 11.73 -0.64
CA ALA A 268 13.52 11.01 -1.82
C ALA A 268 12.43 11.06 -2.91
N GLY A 269 12.83 11.17 -4.18
CA GLY A 269 11.93 11.30 -5.34
C GLY A 269 11.47 12.76 -5.59
N PRO A 270 10.41 12.98 -6.40
CA PRO A 270 9.68 11.95 -7.13
C PRO A 270 10.54 11.27 -8.22
N ALA A 271 10.44 9.95 -8.33
CA ALA A 271 11.08 9.19 -9.38
C ALA A 271 10.17 9.14 -10.62
N ILE A 272 10.68 9.57 -11.77
CA ILE A 272 9.94 9.63 -13.03
C ILE A 272 10.68 8.85 -14.11
N ASP A 273 9.93 8.27 -15.05
CA ASP A 273 10.39 7.66 -16.30
C ASP A 273 11.36 6.47 -16.15
N GLY A 274 11.23 5.70 -15.07
CA GLY A 274 12.02 4.50 -14.89
C GLY A 274 11.67 3.70 -13.65
N GLU A 275 12.16 2.45 -13.57
CA GLU A 275 12.16 1.69 -12.35
C GLU A 275 13.20 2.24 -11.37
N ALA A 276 12.86 2.32 -10.10
CA ALA A 276 13.74 2.87 -9.07
C ALA A 276 13.45 2.26 -7.69
N ILE A 277 14.48 2.16 -6.86
CA ILE A 277 14.32 1.92 -5.43
C ILE A 277 14.77 3.20 -4.72
N LEU A 278 13.81 3.94 -4.19
CA LEU A 278 14.06 5.14 -3.38
C LEU A 278 14.31 4.71 -1.94
N VAL A 279 15.37 5.25 -1.33
CA VAL A 279 15.72 4.96 0.06
C VAL A 279 15.85 6.27 0.82
N ALA A 280 15.30 6.33 2.03
CA ALA A 280 15.45 7.47 2.94
C ALA A 280 15.57 6.99 4.38
N GLU A 281 16.26 7.80 5.20
CA GLU A 281 16.29 7.65 6.65
C GLU A 281 15.24 8.56 7.27
N LEU A 282 14.35 8.01 8.09
CA LEU A 282 13.31 8.71 8.82
C LEU A 282 13.77 9.00 10.26
N ASP A 283 13.80 10.26 10.68
CA ASP A 283 13.98 10.65 12.08
C ASP A 283 12.61 10.78 12.75
N LEU A 284 12.19 9.76 13.49
CA LEU A 284 10.85 9.72 14.11
C LEU A 284 10.63 10.86 15.13
N ALA A 285 11.69 11.49 15.62
CA ALA A 285 11.57 12.67 16.50
C ALA A 285 10.95 13.88 15.77
N GLN A 286 10.97 13.91 14.43
CA GLN A 286 10.31 14.95 13.64
C GLN A 286 8.79 14.92 13.83
N ILE A 287 8.19 13.75 14.08
CA ILE A 287 6.75 13.61 14.35
C ILE A 287 6.36 14.41 15.58
N VAL A 288 7.11 14.22 16.68
CA VAL A 288 6.85 14.94 17.95
C VAL A 288 7.08 16.44 17.78
N ARG A 289 8.14 16.84 17.07
CA ARG A 289 8.39 18.27 16.77
C ARG A 289 7.26 18.88 15.95
N GLY A 290 6.77 18.17 14.92
CA GLY A 290 5.66 18.65 14.10
C GLY A 290 4.34 18.68 14.84
N LYS A 291 4.07 17.73 15.75
CA LYS A 291 2.87 17.71 16.58
C LYS A 291 2.85 18.81 17.63
N PHE A 292 3.96 19.43 17.96
CA PHE A 292 3.97 20.65 18.77
C PHE A 292 3.20 21.78 18.09
N ASP A 293 3.35 21.93 16.77
CA ASP A 293 2.67 22.98 16.01
C ASP A 293 1.21 22.62 15.70
N LEU A 294 0.97 21.37 15.31
CA LEU A 294 -0.33 20.89 14.84
C LEU A 294 -0.51 19.41 15.17
N ASP A 295 -1.49 19.08 15.98
CA ASP A 295 -1.98 17.72 16.18
C ASP A 295 -3.50 17.67 15.97
N VAL A 296 -3.92 17.28 14.78
CA VAL A 296 -5.34 17.29 14.35
C VAL A 296 -6.22 16.32 15.13
N VAL A 297 -5.61 15.35 15.83
CA VAL A 297 -6.30 14.41 16.71
C VAL A 297 -5.98 14.61 18.18
N GLY A 298 -5.15 15.63 18.49
CA GLY A 298 -4.77 16.08 19.82
C GLY A 298 -5.32 17.49 20.12
N HIS A 299 -4.41 18.46 20.36
CA HIS A 299 -4.77 19.81 20.80
C HIS A 299 -5.50 20.68 19.74
N TYR A 300 -5.57 20.24 18.47
CA TYR A 300 -6.42 20.85 17.44
C TYR A 300 -7.77 20.14 17.29
N ALA A 301 -7.99 19.00 17.97
CA ALA A 301 -9.28 18.34 17.92
C ALA A 301 -10.34 19.09 18.71
N ARG A 302 -11.58 19.07 18.21
CA ARG A 302 -12.77 19.63 18.86
C ARG A 302 -13.86 18.56 18.94
N PRO A 303 -13.68 17.52 19.80
CA PRO A 303 -14.64 16.41 19.92
C PRO A 303 -16.00 16.85 20.49
N ASP A 304 -16.04 18.03 21.09
CA ASP A 304 -17.27 18.70 21.50
C ASP A 304 -18.12 19.23 20.31
N ILE A 305 -17.50 19.43 19.12
CA ILE A 305 -18.14 19.93 17.90
C ILE A 305 -18.21 18.82 16.82
N PHE A 306 -17.09 18.11 16.60
CA PHE A 306 -16.96 17.13 15.51
C PHE A 306 -16.71 15.73 16.05
N GLN A 307 -17.54 14.78 15.62
CA GLN A 307 -17.41 13.38 16.01
C GLN A 307 -17.32 12.50 14.75
N LEU A 308 -16.20 11.79 14.59
CA LEU A 308 -16.03 10.75 13.58
C LEU A 308 -16.33 9.39 14.22
N ARG A 309 -17.27 8.64 13.65
CA ARG A 309 -17.54 7.25 14.01
C ARG A 309 -17.13 6.36 12.85
N VAL A 310 -16.32 5.34 13.12
CA VAL A 310 -15.87 4.35 12.14
C VAL A 310 -16.44 3.00 12.55
N ASP A 311 -17.17 2.35 11.64
CA ASP A 311 -17.64 0.98 11.87
C ASP A 311 -16.60 0.00 11.35
N GLU A 312 -15.84 -0.59 12.26
CA GLU A 312 -14.77 -1.56 11.98
C GLU A 312 -15.23 -3.01 12.08
N ARG A 313 -16.53 -3.25 12.18
CA ARG A 313 -17.06 -4.62 12.17
C ARG A 313 -17.07 -5.18 10.75
N PRO A 314 -16.71 -6.47 10.57
CA PRO A 314 -16.87 -7.15 9.27
C PRO A 314 -18.32 -7.07 8.78
N LYS A 315 -18.48 -6.82 7.48
CA LYS A 315 -19.80 -6.77 6.81
C LYS A 315 -19.96 -7.98 5.88
N PRO A 316 -20.24 -9.18 6.41
CA PRO A 316 -20.43 -10.35 5.58
C PRO A 316 -21.65 -10.17 4.68
N VAL A 317 -21.57 -10.67 3.43
CA VAL A 317 -22.68 -10.63 2.47
C VAL A 317 -23.91 -11.40 2.99
N VAL A 318 -23.65 -12.45 3.78
CA VAL A 318 -24.68 -13.26 4.42
C VAL A 318 -24.32 -13.49 5.88
N SER A 319 -25.23 -13.19 6.79
CA SER A 319 -25.17 -13.63 8.18
C SER A 319 -26.25 -14.68 8.41
N THR A 320 -25.87 -15.84 8.95
CA THR A 320 -26.82 -16.89 9.35
C THR A 320 -27.18 -16.69 10.81
N LEU A 321 -28.47 -16.56 11.10
CA LEU A 321 -28.97 -16.65 12.47
C LEU A 321 -29.07 -18.14 12.81
N SER A 322 -28.34 -18.61 13.80
CA SER A 322 -28.55 -19.96 14.35
C SER A 322 -29.87 -19.97 15.12
N VAL A 323 -30.61 -21.07 15.01
CA VAL A 323 -31.90 -21.25 15.71
C VAL A 323 -31.72 -21.46 17.22
N ASP A 324 -30.48 -21.65 17.70
CA ASP A 324 -30.14 -21.86 19.10
C ASP A 324 -29.61 -20.56 19.73
N GLY A 325 -30.53 -19.76 20.20
CA GLY A 325 -30.19 -18.51 20.91
C GLY A 325 -31.47 -17.79 21.29
N ASP A 326 -32.19 -18.33 22.26
CA ASP A 326 -33.15 -17.56 23.05
C ASP A 326 -32.42 -16.41 23.71
N GLY A 327 -32.85 -15.20 23.44
CA GLY A 327 -32.42 -14.13 24.30
C GLY A 327 -32.47 -12.73 23.70
N GLU A 328 -33.55 -12.07 24.00
CA GLU A 328 -33.75 -10.62 24.18
C GLU A 328 -33.51 -9.71 22.98
N LEU A 329 -34.65 -9.25 22.50
CA LEU A 329 -34.80 -8.02 21.69
C LEU A 329 -34.46 -6.77 22.53
#